data_93ae69ec9457880dd014c821b7899a11
#
_entry.id   93ae69ec9457880dd014c821b7899a11
#
_cell.length_a   1.000
_cell.length_b   1.000
_cell.length_c   1.000
_cell.angle_alpha   90.00
_cell.angle_beta   90.00
_cell.angle_gamma   90.00
#
_symmetry.space_group_name_H-M   'P 1'
#
loop_
_entity.id
_entity.type
_entity.pdbx_description
1 polymer ?
#
loop_
_entity_poly.entity_id
_entity_poly.type
_entity_poly.pdbx_seq_one_letter_code
_entity_poly.pdbx_strand_id
1 'polypeptide(L)'
;EINLIVFDPNFVSIQASIKKNGKGDKIDKTDLNRMLFELKQEIKENNTDKTITYMRIDNFILDKKKYSTLQDDFVCNELCLQVDFIFLSKKVIDDLSKKIKKYQISIGKIFSGEYLNKSCIENGEDECQAAAKLKYGNDENEVHLIKKTTINTGFFERFFRFFN
;
A
#
# COMPACT_ATOMS: atom_id res chain seq x y z
N GLU A 1 1.38 7.95 -20.06
CA GLU A 1 1.12 6.99 -19.01
C GLU A 1 -0.37 6.85 -18.78
N ILE A 2 -0.87 5.60 -18.63
CA ILE A 2 -2.28 5.31 -18.35
C ILE A 2 -2.39 4.45 -17.08
N ASN A 3 -3.52 4.57 -16.38
CA ASN A 3 -3.90 3.63 -15.34
C ASN A 3 -4.91 2.64 -15.92
N LEU A 4 -4.86 1.41 -15.44
CA LEU A 4 -5.72 0.35 -15.91
C LEU A 4 -6.62 -0.15 -14.80
N ILE A 5 -7.89 -0.32 -15.10
CA ILE A 5 -8.82 -1.12 -14.30
C ILE A 5 -8.92 -2.47 -15.00
N VAL A 6 -8.58 -3.53 -14.30
CA VAL A 6 -8.50 -4.88 -14.87
C VAL A 6 -9.45 -5.79 -14.10
N PHE A 7 -10.34 -6.44 -14.83
CA PHE A 7 -11.21 -7.51 -14.33
C PHE A 7 -10.57 -8.84 -14.70
N ASP A 8 -9.82 -9.41 -13.80
CA ASP A 8 -9.06 -10.66 -14.03
C ASP A 8 -9.19 -11.57 -12.80
N PRO A 9 -9.58 -12.84 -12.97
CA PRO A 9 -9.70 -13.79 -11.86
C PRO A 9 -8.36 -14.14 -11.21
N ASN A 10 -7.25 -13.73 -11.81
CA ASN A 10 -5.91 -13.91 -11.22
C ASN A 10 -5.54 -12.84 -10.18
N PHE A 11 -6.41 -11.88 -9.90
CA PHE A 11 -6.26 -11.07 -8.71
C PHE A 11 -6.49 -11.92 -7.46
N VAL A 12 -5.57 -11.85 -6.53
CA VAL A 12 -5.63 -12.58 -5.27
C VAL A 12 -5.58 -11.56 -4.13
N SER A 13 -6.52 -11.67 -3.20
CA SER A 13 -6.49 -10.94 -1.94
C SER A 13 -5.91 -11.85 -0.84
N ILE A 14 -4.92 -11.34 -0.12
CA ILE A 14 -4.33 -12.00 1.04
C ILE A 14 -4.47 -11.06 2.23
N GLN A 15 -5.17 -11.51 3.27
CA GLN A 15 -5.20 -10.81 4.53
C GLN A 15 -4.06 -11.32 5.43
N ALA A 16 -3.27 -10.40 5.94
CA ALA A 16 -2.19 -10.71 6.86
C ALA A 16 -2.26 -9.82 8.10
N SER A 17 -1.70 -10.28 9.20
CA SER A 17 -1.68 -9.53 10.45
C SER A 17 -0.28 -9.50 11.02
N ILE A 18 0.10 -8.34 11.56
CA ILE A 18 1.34 -8.17 12.31
C ILE A 18 1.03 -7.60 13.69
N LYS A 19 1.65 -8.19 14.71
CA LYS A 19 1.45 -7.82 16.10
C LYS A 19 2.73 -7.27 16.70
N LYS A 20 2.59 -6.20 17.49
CA LYS A 20 3.66 -5.63 18.30
C LYS A 20 3.18 -5.47 19.73
N ASN A 21 4.00 -5.87 20.68
CA ASN A 21 3.77 -5.57 22.09
C ASN A 21 4.26 -4.14 22.35
N GLY A 22 3.35 -3.29 22.79
CA GLY A 22 3.64 -1.97 23.36
C GLY A 22 3.96 -2.08 24.85
N LYS A 23 4.31 -0.94 25.45
CA LYS A 23 4.54 -0.84 26.90
C LYS A 23 3.56 0.12 27.57
N GLY A 24 2.36 0.27 27.00
CA GLY A 24 1.43 1.31 27.41
C GLY A 24 1.82 2.69 26.89
N ASP A 25 2.65 2.72 25.85
CA ASP A 25 3.08 3.95 25.23
C ASP A 25 2.12 4.39 24.10
N LYS A 26 2.21 5.65 23.72
CA LYS A 26 1.52 6.19 22.55
C LYS A 26 2.02 5.50 21.28
N ILE A 27 1.08 5.23 20.36
CA ILE A 27 1.42 4.62 19.07
C ILE A 27 2.21 5.64 18.23
N ASP A 28 3.46 5.28 17.89
CA ASP A 28 4.30 6.09 17.02
C ASP A 28 4.07 5.71 15.54
N LYS A 29 3.88 6.72 14.68
CA LYS A 29 3.79 6.55 13.22
C LYS A 29 5.03 5.86 12.63
N THR A 30 6.21 6.05 13.22
CA THR A 30 7.44 5.38 12.81
C THR A 30 7.35 3.87 13.04
N ASP A 31 6.79 3.46 14.16
CA ASP A 31 6.59 2.06 14.51
C ASP A 31 5.56 1.40 13.58
N LEU A 32 4.46 2.09 13.28
CA LEU A 32 3.47 1.63 12.31
C LEU A 32 4.11 1.41 10.92
N ASN A 33 4.86 2.37 10.44
CA ASN A 33 5.53 2.26 9.15
C ASN A 33 6.53 1.10 9.11
N ARG A 34 7.25 0.85 10.22
CA ARG A 34 8.16 -0.28 10.34
C ARG A 34 7.40 -1.62 10.27
N MET A 35 6.33 -1.77 11.06
CA MET A 35 5.48 -2.96 11.04
C MET A 35 4.92 -3.25 9.65
N LEU A 36 4.39 -2.24 8.98
CA LEU A 36 3.85 -2.36 7.62
C LEU A 36 4.93 -2.73 6.60
N PHE A 37 6.13 -2.18 6.75
CA PHE A 37 7.26 -2.51 5.88
C PHE A 37 7.69 -3.96 6.07
N GLU A 38 7.87 -4.41 7.32
CA GLU A 38 8.24 -5.79 7.66
C GLU A 38 7.20 -6.78 7.10
N LEU A 39 5.92 -6.54 7.36
CA LEU A 39 4.84 -7.37 6.85
C LEU A 39 4.83 -7.43 5.31
N LYS A 40 5.01 -6.29 4.65
CA LYS A 40 5.08 -6.21 3.18
C LYS A 40 6.25 -7.02 2.62
N GLN A 41 7.41 -6.98 3.25
CA GLN A 41 8.58 -7.75 2.81
C GLN A 41 8.31 -9.24 2.93
N GLU A 42 7.82 -9.71 4.07
CA GLU A 42 7.48 -11.11 4.30
C GLU A 42 6.46 -11.63 3.29
N ILE A 43 5.37 -10.89 3.10
CA ILE A 43 4.34 -11.24 2.13
C ILE A 43 4.88 -11.28 0.70
N LYS A 44 5.77 -10.35 0.33
CA LYS A 44 6.38 -10.31 -1.01
C LYS A 44 7.33 -11.48 -1.24
N GLU A 45 8.12 -11.86 -0.23
CA GLU A 45 9.05 -12.99 -0.33
C GLU A 45 8.33 -14.32 -0.52
N ASN A 46 7.17 -14.48 0.10
CA ASN A 46 6.33 -15.67 -0.03
C ASN A 46 5.46 -15.69 -1.31
N ASN A 47 5.43 -14.60 -2.09
CA ASN A 47 4.62 -14.46 -3.30
C ASN A 47 5.45 -13.90 -4.46
N THR A 48 6.55 -14.59 -4.80
CA THR A 48 7.55 -14.10 -5.76
C THR A 48 7.05 -14.04 -7.21
N ASP A 49 6.03 -14.79 -7.56
CA ASP A 49 5.36 -14.84 -8.87
C ASP A 49 4.33 -13.72 -9.05
N LYS A 50 4.03 -12.96 -8.00
CA LYS A 50 3.02 -11.90 -7.98
C LYS A 50 3.60 -10.54 -7.61
N THR A 51 2.86 -9.50 -7.93
CA THR A 51 3.16 -8.11 -7.56
C THR A 51 2.01 -7.57 -6.71
N ILE A 52 2.35 -6.92 -5.59
CA ILE A 52 1.37 -6.18 -4.79
C ILE A 52 0.94 -4.96 -5.60
N THR A 53 -0.33 -4.91 -5.97
CA THR A 53 -0.92 -3.78 -6.67
C THR A 53 -1.52 -2.76 -5.71
N TYR A 54 -2.00 -3.24 -4.57
CA TYR A 54 -2.65 -2.42 -3.56
C TYR A 54 -2.46 -3.01 -2.16
N MET A 55 -2.39 -2.15 -1.15
CA MET A 55 -2.24 -2.52 0.25
C MET A 55 -3.08 -1.56 1.12
N ARG A 56 -3.91 -2.11 1.99
CA ARG A 56 -4.82 -1.36 2.85
C ARG A 56 -4.82 -1.91 4.27
N ILE A 57 -4.83 -1.02 5.26
CA ILE A 57 -5.10 -1.44 6.63
C ILE A 57 -6.61 -1.62 6.78
N ASP A 58 -7.04 -2.85 7.03
CA ASP A 58 -8.44 -3.18 7.26
C ASP A 58 -8.84 -2.82 8.69
N ASN A 59 -7.99 -3.15 9.67
CA ASN A 59 -8.27 -2.87 11.06
C ASN A 59 -7.00 -2.62 11.88
N PHE A 60 -7.16 -1.76 12.88
CA PHE A 60 -6.27 -1.61 14.03
C PHE A 60 -6.88 -2.33 15.22
N ILE A 61 -6.15 -3.26 15.84
CA ILE A 61 -6.59 -3.97 17.03
C ILE A 61 -5.68 -3.54 18.18
N LEU A 62 -6.25 -2.80 19.14
CA LEU A 62 -5.57 -2.25 20.30
C LEU A 62 -6.12 -2.93 21.55
N ASP A 63 -5.28 -3.64 22.30
CA ASP A 63 -5.67 -4.37 23.49
C ASP A 63 -6.96 -5.18 23.30
N LYS A 64 -7.04 -5.94 22.18
CA LYS A 64 -8.19 -6.77 21.73
C LYS A 64 -9.42 -6.00 21.24
N LYS A 65 -9.41 -4.67 21.24
CA LYS A 65 -10.50 -3.86 20.66
C LYS A 65 -10.17 -3.48 19.21
N LYS A 66 -11.15 -3.58 18.34
CA LYS A 66 -11.04 -3.36 16.91
C LYS A 66 -11.47 -1.93 16.53
N TYR A 67 -10.67 -1.27 15.70
CA TYR A 67 -10.90 0.08 15.21
C TYR A 67 -10.65 0.11 13.69
N SER A 68 -11.47 0.85 12.96
CA SER A 68 -11.28 1.06 11.51
C SER A 68 -10.27 2.16 11.20
N THR A 69 -10.10 3.12 12.12
CA THR A 69 -9.17 4.25 11.97
C THR A 69 -8.36 4.41 13.24
N LEU A 70 -7.14 4.93 13.10
CA LEU A 70 -6.26 5.21 14.23
C LEU A 70 -6.36 6.70 14.59
N GLN A 71 -6.69 6.99 15.85
CA GLN A 71 -6.63 8.34 16.40
C GLN A 71 -5.25 8.64 16.98
N ASP A 72 -4.82 9.89 16.89
CA ASP A 72 -3.45 10.31 17.28
C ASP A 72 -3.10 10.10 18.77
N ASP A 73 -4.11 9.89 19.64
CA ASP A 73 -3.93 9.75 21.09
C ASP A 73 -4.07 8.31 21.62
N PHE A 74 -4.14 7.34 20.74
CA PHE A 74 -4.25 5.96 21.18
C PHE A 74 -2.97 5.47 21.87
N VAL A 75 -3.18 4.89 23.05
CA VAL A 75 -2.18 4.21 23.88
C VAL A 75 -2.59 2.75 24.00
N CYS A 76 -1.66 1.82 23.85
CA CYS A 76 -1.96 0.39 24.00
C CYS A 76 -0.76 -0.41 24.49
N ASN A 77 -1.06 -1.55 25.13
CA ASN A 77 -0.07 -2.57 25.47
C ASN A 77 0.18 -3.54 24.32
N GLU A 78 -0.79 -3.71 23.45
CA GLU A 78 -0.72 -4.61 22.31
C GLU A 78 -1.36 -3.95 21.10
N LEU A 79 -0.60 -3.83 20.03
CA LEU A 79 -1.05 -3.37 18.71
C LEU A 79 -0.98 -4.51 17.71
N CYS A 80 -2.10 -4.79 17.03
CA CYS A 80 -2.12 -5.68 15.89
C CYS A 80 -2.73 -4.95 14.69
N LEU A 81 -2.04 -5.02 13.55
CA LEU A 81 -2.54 -4.48 12.28
C LEU A 81 -3.05 -5.64 11.44
N GLN A 82 -4.28 -5.52 10.93
CA GLN A 82 -4.80 -6.40 9.88
C GLN A 82 -4.70 -5.64 8.55
N VAL A 83 -4.02 -6.23 7.58
CA VAL A 83 -3.71 -5.59 6.30
C VAL A 83 -4.13 -6.49 5.16
N ASP A 84 -4.88 -5.93 4.23
CA ASP A 84 -5.24 -6.57 2.98
C ASP A 84 -4.23 -6.22 1.90
N PHE A 85 -3.73 -7.24 1.22
CA PHE A 85 -2.83 -7.14 0.07
C PHE A 85 -3.55 -7.65 -1.17
N ILE A 86 -3.63 -6.83 -2.20
CA ILE A 86 -4.15 -7.23 -3.50
C ILE A 86 -2.98 -7.48 -4.44
N PHE A 87 -2.95 -8.66 -5.03
CA PHE A 87 -1.90 -9.12 -5.93
C PHE A 87 -2.41 -9.37 -7.33
N LEU A 88 -1.53 -9.17 -8.28
CA LEU A 88 -1.71 -9.64 -9.65
C LEU A 88 -0.47 -10.42 -10.09
N SER A 89 -0.65 -11.46 -10.88
CA SER A 89 0.44 -12.26 -11.45
C SER A 89 1.38 -11.36 -12.26
N LYS A 90 2.70 -11.51 -12.08
CA LYS A 90 3.71 -10.81 -12.89
C LYS A 90 3.52 -11.08 -14.38
N LYS A 91 3.17 -12.32 -14.74
CA LYS A 91 2.90 -12.69 -16.13
C LYS A 91 1.80 -11.84 -16.75
N VAL A 92 0.68 -11.62 -16.04
CA VAL A 92 -0.43 -10.78 -16.52
C VAL A 92 0.04 -9.33 -16.70
N ILE A 93 0.80 -8.79 -15.74
CA ILE A 93 1.36 -7.45 -15.82
C ILE A 93 2.29 -7.30 -17.03
N ASP A 94 3.17 -8.28 -17.25
CA ASP A 94 4.11 -8.28 -18.37
C ASP A 94 3.38 -8.36 -19.73
N ASP A 95 2.34 -9.20 -19.84
CA ASP A 95 1.54 -9.34 -21.05
C ASP A 95 0.74 -8.06 -21.37
N LEU A 96 0.16 -7.43 -20.35
CA LEU A 96 -0.50 -6.13 -20.50
C LEU A 96 0.52 -5.05 -20.93
N SER A 97 1.66 -5.02 -20.28
CA SER A 97 2.73 -4.06 -20.58
C SER A 97 3.24 -4.21 -22.02
N LYS A 98 3.45 -5.44 -22.49
CA LYS A 98 3.86 -5.72 -23.89
C LYS A 98 2.80 -5.25 -24.90
N LYS A 99 1.51 -5.49 -24.60
CA LYS A 99 0.41 -5.08 -25.49
C LYS A 99 0.33 -3.56 -25.63
N ILE A 100 0.45 -2.83 -24.51
CA ILE A 100 0.30 -1.37 -24.47
C ILE A 100 1.54 -0.67 -24.99
N LYS A 101 2.73 -1.22 -24.77
CA LYS A 101 4.01 -0.66 -25.24
C LYS A 101 4.07 -0.50 -26.77
N LYS A 102 3.31 -1.32 -27.51
CA LYS A 102 3.20 -1.19 -28.99
C LYS A 102 2.65 0.18 -29.41
N TYR A 103 1.91 0.85 -28.54
CA TYR A 103 1.35 2.17 -28.77
C TYR A 103 2.19 3.29 -28.14
N GLN A 104 3.43 2.98 -27.69
CA GLN A 104 4.33 3.92 -27.00
C GLN A 104 3.73 4.48 -25.69
N ILE A 105 2.85 3.71 -25.07
CA ILE A 105 2.19 4.07 -23.81
C ILE A 105 2.80 3.22 -22.67
N SER A 106 3.03 3.83 -21.52
CA SER A 106 3.42 3.13 -20.29
C SER A 106 2.23 2.95 -19.34
N ILE A 107 2.26 1.86 -18.56
CA ILE A 107 1.30 1.63 -17.50
C ILE A 107 1.80 2.34 -16.23
N GLY A 108 0.95 3.13 -15.61
CA GLY A 108 1.18 3.73 -14.31
C GLY A 108 0.74 2.78 -13.19
N LYS A 109 -0.54 2.80 -12.85
CA LYS A 109 -1.11 1.95 -11.79
C LYS A 109 -2.11 0.95 -12.38
N ILE A 110 -2.17 -0.24 -11.79
CA ILE A 110 -3.17 -1.27 -12.16
C ILE A 110 -4.09 -1.46 -10.95
N PHE A 111 -5.38 -1.33 -11.18
CA PHE A 111 -6.43 -1.53 -10.19
C PHE A 111 -7.21 -2.80 -10.49
N SER A 112 -7.59 -3.53 -9.44
CA SER A 112 -8.55 -4.62 -9.56
C SER A 112 -9.96 -4.05 -9.65
N GLY A 113 -10.67 -4.29 -10.76
CA GLY A 113 -12.05 -3.88 -10.93
C GLY A 113 -12.98 -4.53 -9.90
N GLU A 114 -12.71 -5.79 -9.54
CA GLU A 114 -13.48 -6.49 -8.52
C GLU A 114 -13.29 -5.87 -7.13
N TYR A 115 -12.06 -5.48 -6.78
CA TYR A 115 -11.78 -4.80 -5.52
C TYR A 115 -12.45 -3.42 -5.47
N LEU A 116 -12.38 -2.65 -6.57
CA LEU A 116 -13.05 -1.36 -6.66
C LEU A 116 -14.56 -1.51 -6.40
N ASN A 117 -15.20 -2.45 -7.09
CA ASN A 117 -16.63 -2.67 -6.97
C ASN A 117 -17.07 -3.11 -5.58
N LYS A 118 -16.26 -3.91 -4.89
CA LYS A 118 -16.58 -4.42 -3.55
C LYS A 118 -16.29 -3.44 -2.42
N SER A 119 -15.25 -2.62 -2.56
CA SER A 119 -14.66 -1.93 -1.41
C SER A 119 -14.54 -0.41 -1.57
N CYS A 120 -14.67 0.11 -2.78
CA CYS A 120 -14.33 1.51 -3.06
C CYS A 120 -15.44 2.31 -3.73
N ILE A 121 -16.44 1.64 -4.34
CA ILE A 121 -17.56 2.34 -4.98
C ILE A 121 -18.59 2.72 -3.92
N GLU A 122 -18.80 4.01 -3.81
CA GLU A 122 -19.88 4.60 -3.03
C GLU A 122 -21.09 4.89 -3.94
N ASN A 123 -22.21 5.27 -3.34
CA ASN A 123 -23.49 5.48 -4.05
C ASN A 123 -23.35 6.41 -5.26
N GLY A 124 -23.56 5.84 -6.46
CA GLY A 124 -23.60 6.58 -7.72
C GLY A 124 -22.25 6.82 -8.40
N GLU A 125 -21.18 6.25 -7.88
CA GLU A 125 -19.84 6.32 -8.50
C GLU A 125 -19.63 5.17 -9.49
N ASP A 126 -18.77 5.41 -10.49
CA ASP A 126 -18.26 4.40 -11.38
C ASP A 126 -16.85 3.94 -10.97
N GLU A 127 -16.36 2.87 -11.60
CA GLU A 127 -15.03 2.31 -11.32
C GLU A 127 -13.90 3.30 -11.62
N CYS A 128 -14.08 4.20 -12.59
CA CYS A 128 -13.06 5.20 -12.93
C CYS A 128 -12.95 6.25 -11.85
N GLN A 129 -14.06 6.67 -11.27
CA GLN A 129 -14.09 7.61 -10.15
C GLN A 129 -13.46 6.98 -8.89
N ALA A 130 -13.82 5.73 -8.57
CA ALA A 130 -13.23 4.98 -7.47
C ALA A 130 -11.71 4.79 -7.66
N ALA A 131 -11.26 4.41 -8.86
CA ALA A 131 -9.84 4.30 -9.18
C ALA A 131 -9.09 5.62 -9.06
N ALA A 132 -9.72 6.73 -9.46
CA ALA A 132 -9.14 8.06 -9.31
C ALA A 132 -8.99 8.44 -7.83
N LYS A 133 -10.00 8.19 -6.99
CA LYS A 133 -9.91 8.38 -5.54
C LYS A 133 -8.72 7.61 -4.93
N LEU A 134 -8.58 6.33 -5.26
CA LEU A 134 -7.46 5.51 -4.80
C LEU A 134 -6.12 6.05 -5.30
N LYS A 135 -6.05 6.52 -6.55
CA LYS A 135 -4.81 7.08 -7.10
C LYS A 135 -4.34 8.32 -6.34
N TYR A 136 -5.27 9.16 -5.92
CA TYR A 136 -4.98 10.43 -5.24
C TYR A 136 -4.97 10.34 -3.71
N GLY A 137 -5.07 9.12 -3.15
CA GLY A 137 -4.93 8.90 -1.71
C GLY A 137 -6.14 9.34 -0.87
N ASN A 138 -7.34 9.25 -1.43
CA ASN A 138 -8.58 9.60 -0.72
C ASN A 138 -9.07 8.47 0.24
N ASP A 139 -8.39 7.34 0.28
CA ASP A 139 -8.63 6.29 1.30
C ASP A 139 -7.60 6.47 2.43
N GLU A 140 -8.03 6.87 3.60
CA GLU A 140 -7.19 7.11 4.79
C GLU A 140 -6.43 5.87 5.24
N ASN A 141 -6.92 4.69 4.90
CA ASN A 141 -6.32 3.40 5.26
C ASN A 141 -5.41 2.82 4.16
N GLU A 142 -5.30 3.49 3.00
CA GLU A 142 -4.36 3.07 1.95
C GLU A 142 -2.91 3.30 2.39
N VAL A 143 -2.10 2.27 2.25
CA VAL A 143 -0.68 2.34 2.63
C VAL A 143 0.20 2.55 1.42
N HIS A 144 0.82 3.71 1.35
CA HIS A 144 1.86 4.04 0.38
C HIS A 144 3.24 4.02 1.05
N LEU A 145 3.96 2.90 0.93
CA LEU A 145 5.35 2.85 1.40
C LEU A 145 6.27 3.48 0.34
N ILE A 146 6.56 4.75 0.53
CA ILE A 146 7.51 5.49 -0.30
C ILE A 146 8.93 5.12 0.15
N LYS A 147 9.74 4.58 -0.77
CA LYS A 147 11.18 4.44 -0.51
C LYS A 147 11.74 5.83 -0.23
N LYS A 148 12.34 6.04 0.95
CA LYS A 148 13.23 7.19 1.14
C LYS A 148 14.34 7.05 0.10
N THR A 149 14.30 7.81 -0.95
CA THR A 149 15.47 8.08 -1.76
C THR A 149 16.46 8.76 -0.82
N THR A 150 17.51 8.04 -0.40
CA THR A 150 18.69 8.68 0.12
C THR A 150 19.14 9.63 -0.98
N ILE A 151 18.87 10.91 -0.81
CA ILE A 151 19.51 11.95 -1.61
C ILE A 151 20.98 11.74 -1.28
N ASN A 152 21.71 11.10 -2.17
CA ASN A 152 23.15 11.12 -2.14
C ASN A 152 23.54 12.59 -2.38
N THR A 153 23.59 13.35 -1.30
CA THR A 153 24.22 14.65 -1.31
C THR A 153 25.64 14.39 -1.77
N GLY A 154 25.94 14.82 -2.99
CA GLY A 154 27.26 14.65 -3.59
C GLY A 154 28.32 15.23 -2.65
N PHE A 155 29.56 14.77 -2.78
CA PHE A 155 30.69 15.21 -1.95
C PHE A 155 30.78 16.73 -1.79
N PHE A 156 30.42 17.48 -2.84
CA PHE A 156 30.40 18.95 -2.86
C PHE A 156 29.28 19.57 -1.97
N GLU A 157 28.08 18.98 -1.92
CA GLU A 157 27.00 19.47 -1.03
C GLU A 157 27.30 19.23 0.45
N ARG A 158 28.05 18.18 0.80
CA ARG A 158 28.57 17.97 2.16
C ARG A 158 29.61 19.00 2.53
N PHE A 159 30.43 19.44 1.59
CA PHE A 159 31.50 20.42 1.83
C PHE A 159 30.93 21.80 2.15
N PHE A 160 29.88 22.24 1.44
CA PHE A 160 29.25 23.54 1.67
C PHE A 160 28.41 23.63 2.96
N ARG A 161 27.98 22.53 3.54
CA ARG A 161 27.30 22.51 4.85
C ARG A 161 28.24 22.68 6.04
N PHE A 162 29.53 22.55 5.84
CA PHE A 162 30.53 22.73 6.89
C PHE A 162 30.97 24.20 7.07
N PHE A 163 30.54 25.08 6.16
CA PHE A 163 30.93 26.50 6.15
C PHE A 163 29.79 27.50 6.39
N ASN A 164 28.60 27.00 6.80
CA ASN A 164 27.46 27.85 7.22
C ASN A 164 27.10 27.56 8.66
#